data_c3289358cb0e7a9cae6ebe62151c2b5e
#
_entry.id   c3289358cb0e7a9cae6ebe62151c2b5e
#
_cell.length_a   1.000
_cell.length_b   1.000
_cell.length_c   1.000
_cell.angle_alpha   90.00
_cell.angle_beta   90.00
_cell.angle_gamma   90.00
#
_symmetry.space_group_name_H-M   'P 1'
#
loop_
_entity.id
_entity.type
_entity.pdbx_description
1 polymer ?
#
loop_
_entity_poly.entity_id
_entity_poly.type
_entity_poly.pdbx_seq_one_letter_code
_entity_poly.pdbx_strand_id
1 'polypeptide(L)'
;MKEITSTMVNPTIKKLLSYATLEEKVDGEYKKYTCLPSRKLYTIEVNGETVSCIGVEFLNAKEAVIKHIAVLPKERGKGIGSSMIRFLCKNYDIHSIFAETDKEAVDFYSNFGFQITSLGEKYLGVERFLCEFKVQ
;
A
#
# COMPACT_ATOMS: atom_id res chain seq x y z
N MET A 1 -4.08 -11.70 -7.56
CA MET A 1 -3.62 -10.30 -7.69
C MET A 1 -2.79 -10.15 -8.97
N LYS A 2 -2.87 -9.00 -9.57
CA LYS A 2 -2.20 -8.72 -10.84
C LYS A 2 -1.14 -7.66 -10.64
N GLU A 3 0.10 -7.94 -11.11
CA GLU A 3 1.17 -6.95 -11.09
C GLU A 3 1.00 -5.97 -12.24
N ILE A 4 1.17 -4.68 -11.96
CA ILE A 4 1.06 -3.63 -12.96
C ILE A 4 2.45 -3.27 -13.46
N THR A 5 2.66 -3.47 -14.77
CA THR A 5 3.95 -3.20 -15.42
C THR A 5 3.85 -2.20 -16.57
N SER A 6 2.62 -1.86 -17.00
CA SER A 6 2.40 -0.94 -18.11
C SER A 6 2.79 0.48 -17.73
N THR A 7 3.48 1.17 -18.65
CA THR A 7 3.82 2.59 -18.47
C THR A 7 2.62 3.51 -18.68
N MET A 8 1.54 3.00 -19.30
CA MET A 8 0.30 3.75 -19.47
C MET A 8 -0.60 3.53 -18.25
N VAL A 9 -0.81 4.59 -17.47
CA VAL A 9 -1.60 4.48 -16.26
C VAL A 9 -3.09 4.33 -16.59
N ASN A 10 -3.72 3.33 -15.97
CA ASN A 10 -5.16 3.16 -16.03
C ASN A 10 -5.81 4.24 -15.15
N PRO A 11 -6.87 4.94 -15.64
CA PRO A 11 -7.54 5.98 -14.84
C PRO A 11 -8.03 5.51 -13.46
N THR A 12 -8.49 4.26 -13.35
CA THR A 12 -8.93 3.71 -12.07
C THR A 12 -7.77 3.54 -11.10
N ILE A 13 -6.61 3.10 -11.60
CA ILE A 13 -5.40 2.98 -10.77
C ILE A 13 -4.96 4.37 -10.29
N LYS A 14 -4.99 5.37 -11.18
CA LYS A 14 -4.66 6.73 -10.82
C LYS A 14 -5.59 7.26 -9.72
N LYS A 15 -6.88 6.98 -9.83
CA LYS A 15 -7.87 7.34 -8.80
C LYS A 15 -7.57 6.65 -7.47
N LEU A 16 -7.25 5.35 -7.50
CA LEU A 16 -6.90 4.60 -6.29
C LEU A 16 -5.68 5.20 -5.61
N LEU A 17 -4.63 5.50 -6.36
CA LEU A 17 -3.44 6.13 -5.78
C LEU A 17 -3.75 7.49 -5.16
N SER A 18 -4.72 8.22 -5.71
CA SER A 18 -5.11 9.53 -5.17
C SER A 18 -5.73 9.43 -3.77
N TYR A 19 -6.21 8.26 -3.36
CA TYR A 19 -6.67 8.05 -1.98
C TYR A 19 -5.52 7.87 -1.00
N ALA A 20 -4.34 7.51 -1.48
CA ALA A 20 -3.19 7.17 -0.65
C ALA A 20 -2.06 8.21 -0.71
N THR A 21 -2.12 9.16 -1.62
CA THR A 21 -1.13 10.23 -1.74
C THR A 21 -1.77 11.49 -2.33
N LEU A 22 -1.04 12.60 -2.33
CA LEU A 22 -1.51 13.84 -2.94
C LEU A 22 -1.67 13.67 -4.44
N GLU A 23 -2.74 14.25 -4.99
CA GLU A 23 -3.08 14.10 -6.42
C GLU A 23 -1.92 14.52 -7.33
N GLU A 24 -1.23 15.60 -7.00
CA GLU A 24 -0.09 16.07 -7.79
C GLU A 24 1.11 15.12 -7.77
N LYS A 25 1.15 14.16 -6.86
CA LYS A 25 2.22 13.17 -6.76
C LYS A 25 1.90 11.86 -7.46
N VAL A 26 0.65 11.64 -7.87
CA VAL A 26 0.20 10.34 -8.39
C VAL A 26 1.02 9.88 -9.59
N ASP A 27 1.19 10.74 -10.58
CA ASP A 27 1.90 10.38 -11.82
C ASP A 27 3.35 10.00 -11.53
N GLY A 28 4.03 10.75 -10.66
CA GLY A 28 5.41 10.47 -10.27
C GLY A 28 5.53 9.18 -9.48
N GLU A 29 4.59 8.91 -8.57
CA GLU A 29 4.60 7.65 -7.80
C GLU A 29 4.30 6.46 -8.68
N TYR A 30 3.35 6.56 -9.61
CA TYR A 30 3.08 5.50 -10.57
C TYR A 30 4.33 5.16 -11.39
N LYS A 31 5.02 6.20 -11.87
CA LYS A 31 6.24 6.01 -12.66
C LYS A 31 7.30 5.25 -11.88
N LYS A 32 7.44 5.50 -10.58
CA LYS A 32 8.40 4.75 -9.75
C LYS A 32 8.10 3.26 -9.75
N TYR A 33 6.82 2.86 -9.72
CA TYR A 33 6.43 1.45 -9.74
C TYR A 33 6.78 0.76 -11.05
N THR A 34 6.75 1.48 -12.16
CA THR A 34 7.04 0.90 -13.47
C THR A 34 8.50 1.00 -13.87
N CYS A 35 9.30 1.87 -13.23
CA CYS A 35 10.68 2.14 -13.60
C CYS A 35 11.70 1.59 -12.60
N LEU A 36 11.37 1.50 -11.31
CA LEU A 36 12.32 1.08 -10.27
C LEU A 36 12.16 -0.41 -9.98
N PRO A 37 13.26 -1.19 -10.06
CA PRO A 37 13.18 -2.64 -9.80
C PRO A 37 12.72 -2.98 -8.37
N SER A 38 12.99 -2.09 -7.39
CA SER A 38 12.63 -2.32 -6.00
C SER A 38 11.16 -2.06 -5.70
N ARG A 39 10.40 -1.51 -6.64
CA ARG A 39 8.99 -1.17 -6.43
C ARG A 39 8.07 -2.03 -7.28
N LYS A 40 6.97 -2.47 -6.67
CA LYS A 40 5.93 -3.24 -7.36
C LYS A 40 4.56 -2.74 -6.96
N LEU A 41 3.65 -2.70 -7.95
CA LEU A 41 2.26 -2.32 -7.76
C LEU A 41 1.37 -3.49 -8.17
N TYR A 42 0.49 -3.89 -7.26
CA TYR A 42 -0.47 -4.97 -7.50
C TYR A 42 -1.89 -4.44 -7.41
N THR A 43 -2.79 -5.05 -8.16
CA THR A 43 -4.21 -4.70 -8.17
C THR A 43 -5.07 -5.94 -8.01
N ILE A 44 -6.31 -5.73 -7.54
CA ILE A 44 -7.36 -6.74 -7.53
C ILE A 44 -8.48 -6.25 -8.43
N GLU A 45 -8.97 -7.15 -9.30
CA GLU A 45 -10.13 -6.90 -10.15
C GLU A 45 -11.32 -7.72 -9.67
N VAL A 46 -12.50 -7.11 -9.71
CA VAL A 46 -13.77 -7.77 -9.41
C VAL A 46 -14.70 -7.48 -10.58
N ASN A 47 -15.16 -8.52 -11.26
CA ASN A 47 -16.04 -8.40 -12.43
C ASN A 47 -15.46 -7.47 -13.51
N GLY A 48 -14.15 -7.57 -13.74
CA GLY A 48 -13.47 -6.78 -14.77
C GLY A 48 -13.12 -5.35 -14.34
N GLU A 49 -13.46 -4.96 -13.12
CA GLU A 49 -13.14 -3.62 -12.58
C GLU A 49 -12.00 -3.71 -11.58
N THR A 50 -11.00 -2.83 -11.71
CA THR A 50 -9.94 -2.70 -10.72
C THR A 50 -10.50 -2.01 -9.47
N VAL A 51 -10.50 -2.69 -8.34
CA VAL A 51 -11.14 -2.20 -7.11
C VAL A 51 -10.16 -1.82 -6.02
N SER A 52 -8.90 -2.24 -6.13
CA SER A 52 -7.91 -1.96 -5.11
C SER A 52 -6.50 -2.01 -5.67
N CYS A 53 -5.57 -1.37 -4.97
CA CYS A 53 -4.14 -1.47 -5.28
C CYS A 53 -3.31 -1.50 -4.00
N ILE A 54 -2.14 -2.12 -4.10
CA ILE A 54 -1.10 -2.05 -3.08
C ILE A 54 0.25 -1.86 -3.77
N GLY A 55 0.96 -0.82 -3.36
CA GLY A 55 2.29 -0.52 -3.85
C GLY A 55 3.32 -0.75 -2.76
N VAL A 56 4.37 -1.50 -3.08
CA VAL A 56 5.42 -1.83 -2.12
C VAL A 56 6.79 -1.47 -2.65
N GLU A 57 7.70 -1.16 -1.74
CA GLU A 57 9.11 -1.01 -2.01
C GLU A 57 9.88 -2.06 -1.21
N PHE A 58 10.69 -2.86 -1.89
CA PHE A 58 11.53 -3.85 -1.23
C PHE A 58 12.84 -3.17 -0.85
N LEU A 59 13.12 -3.10 0.45
CA LEU A 59 14.36 -2.51 0.97
C LEU A 59 15.53 -3.47 0.78
N ASN A 60 15.23 -4.77 0.86
CA ASN A 60 16.14 -5.89 0.66
C ASN A 60 15.29 -7.15 0.50
N ALA A 61 15.92 -8.33 0.46
CA ALA A 61 15.21 -9.59 0.28
C ALA A 61 14.26 -9.96 1.43
N LYS A 62 14.40 -9.32 2.59
CA LYS A 62 13.69 -9.67 3.81
C LYS A 62 12.74 -8.60 4.32
N GLU A 63 12.80 -7.39 3.77
CA GLU A 63 12.03 -6.25 4.29
C GLU A 63 11.36 -5.48 3.16
N ALA A 64 10.09 -5.14 3.36
CA ALA A 64 9.31 -4.38 2.41
C ALA A 64 8.53 -3.26 3.11
N VAL A 65 8.29 -2.17 2.39
CA VAL A 65 7.51 -1.04 2.86
C VAL A 65 6.27 -0.91 1.99
N ILE A 66 5.10 -0.84 2.61
CA ILE A 66 3.88 -0.47 1.89
C ILE A 66 3.92 1.03 1.66
N LYS A 67 4.00 1.43 0.39
CA LYS A 67 4.05 2.86 0.02
C LYS A 67 2.66 3.42 -0.22
N HIS A 68 1.77 2.60 -0.79
CA HIS A 68 0.39 2.99 -1.08
C HIS A 68 -0.50 1.77 -0.93
N ILE A 69 -1.67 1.95 -0.35
CA ILE A 69 -2.71 0.93 -0.29
C ILE A 69 -4.05 1.65 -0.38
N ALA A 70 -4.91 1.20 -1.28
CA ALA A 70 -6.21 1.82 -1.46
C ALA A 70 -7.23 0.82 -1.96
N VAL A 71 -8.48 1.01 -1.52
CA VAL A 71 -9.63 0.23 -1.93
C VAL A 71 -10.73 1.20 -2.32
N LEU A 72 -11.43 0.97 -3.43
CA LEU A 72 -12.55 1.80 -3.82
C LEU A 72 -13.58 1.87 -2.68
N PRO A 73 -14.17 3.04 -2.42
CA PRO A 73 -15.11 3.20 -1.30
C PRO A 73 -16.21 2.15 -1.23
N LYS A 74 -16.79 1.78 -2.39
CA LYS A 74 -17.87 0.79 -2.45
C LYS A 74 -17.43 -0.63 -2.09
N GLU A 75 -16.12 -0.90 -2.10
CA GLU A 75 -15.56 -2.21 -1.81
C GLU A 75 -14.88 -2.28 -0.45
N ARG A 76 -14.92 -1.20 0.32
CA ARG A 76 -14.32 -1.18 1.66
C ARG A 76 -15.14 -2.00 2.65
N GLY A 77 -14.47 -2.47 3.72
CA GLY A 77 -15.10 -3.28 4.74
C GLY A 77 -15.28 -4.75 4.39
N LYS A 78 -14.69 -5.21 3.27
CA LYS A 78 -14.80 -6.59 2.79
C LYS A 78 -13.51 -7.39 2.95
N GLY A 79 -12.51 -6.84 3.61
CA GLY A 79 -11.23 -7.52 3.84
C GLY A 79 -10.27 -7.50 2.66
N ILE A 80 -10.51 -6.67 1.65
CA ILE A 80 -9.66 -6.60 0.46
C ILE A 80 -8.26 -6.10 0.79
N GLY A 81 -8.16 -5.01 1.59
CA GLY A 81 -6.86 -4.48 2.01
C GLY A 81 -6.02 -5.52 2.72
N SER A 82 -6.62 -6.23 3.67
CA SER A 82 -5.93 -7.29 4.41
C SER A 82 -5.51 -8.44 3.51
N SER A 83 -6.33 -8.80 2.53
CA SER A 83 -6.00 -9.88 1.59
C SER A 83 -4.79 -9.53 0.73
N MET A 84 -4.61 -8.25 0.39
CA MET A 84 -3.44 -7.81 -0.37
C MET A 84 -2.15 -7.92 0.46
N ILE A 85 -2.21 -7.59 1.75
CA ILE A 85 -1.06 -7.75 2.63
C ILE A 85 -0.73 -9.22 2.80
N ARG A 86 -1.73 -10.09 2.99
CA ARG A 86 -1.51 -11.53 3.08
C ARG A 86 -0.89 -12.12 1.82
N PHE A 87 -1.27 -11.59 0.65
CA PHE A 87 -0.66 -12.00 -0.62
C PHE A 87 0.85 -11.74 -0.60
N LEU A 88 1.28 -10.56 -0.12
CA LEU A 88 2.71 -10.25 -0.01
C LEU A 88 3.42 -11.22 0.91
N CYS A 89 2.83 -11.50 2.08
CA CYS A 89 3.42 -12.43 3.04
C CYS A 89 3.56 -13.83 2.47
N LYS A 90 2.61 -14.26 1.64
CA LYS A 90 2.59 -15.62 1.08
C LYS A 90 3.53 -15.77 -0.11
N ASN A 91 3.67 -14.74 -0.93
CA ASN A 91 4.35 -14.85 -2.22
C ASN A 91 5.79 -14.34 -2.22
N TYR A 92 6.22 -13.74 -1.12
CA TYR A 92 7.59 -13.25 -0.96
C TYR A 92 8.16 -13.77 0.36
N ASP A 93 9.46 -14.03 0.37
CA ASP A 93 10.17 -14.51 1.56
C ASP A 93 10.60 -13.32 2.44
N ILE A 94 9.67 -12.42 2.72
CA ILE A 94 9.92 -11.25 3.56
C ILE A 94 9.67 -11.58 5.02
N HIS A 95 10.46 -11.00 5.91
CA HIS A 95 10.36 -11.20 7.35
C HIS A 95 9.65 -10.05 8.05
N SER A 96 9.71 -8.84 7.47
CA SER A 96 9.08 -7.67 8.06
C SER A 96 8.44 -6.81 6.98
N ILE A 97 7.25 -6.28 7.28
CA ILE A 97 6.56 -5.30 6.44
C ILE A 97 6.38 -4.04 7.27
N PHE A 98 6.74 -2.91 6.69
CA PHE A 98 6.60 -1.61 7.33
C PHE A 98 5.60 -0.74 6.58
N ALA A 99 4.99 0.19 7.29
CA ALA A 99 4.19 1.26 6.70
C ALA A 99 4.27 2.48 7.59
N GLU A 100 4.25 3.66 7.00
CA GLU A 100 4.06 4.89 7.76
C GLU A 100 2.70 5.46 7.39
N THR A 101 1.91 5.84 8.38
CA THR A 101 0.53 6.26 8.14
C THR A 101 0.09 7.34 9.11
N ASP A 102 -1.13 7.84 8.91
CA ASP A 102 -1.75 8.85 9.74
C ASP A 102 -2.79 8.24 10.70
N LYS A 103 -3.42 9.11 11.48
CA LYS A 103 -4.41 8.73 12.47
C LYS A 103 -5.64 8.07 11.86
N GLU A 104 -6.00 8.43 10.62
CA GLU A 104 -7.20 7.88 9.98
C GLU A 104 -7.01 6.44 9.51
N ALA A 105 -5.80 6.06 9.12
CA ALA A 105 -5.51 4.74 8.57
C ALA A 105 -4.83 3.80 9.57
N VAL A 106 -4.35 4.28 10.71
CA VAL A 106 -3.57 3.46 11.65
C VAL A 106 -4.36 2.27 12.18
N ASP A 107 -5.67 2.40 12.37
CA ASP A 107 -6.49 1.31 12.88
C ASP A 107 -6.53 0.10 11.95
N PHE A 108 -6.51 0.35 10.62
CA PHE A 108 -6.42 -0.74 9.65
C PHE A 108 -5.18 -1.59 9.89
N TYR A 109 -4.03 -0.94 10.09
CA TYR A 109 -2.78 -1.66 10.35
C TYR A 109 -2.79 -2.35 11.71
N SER A 110 -3.29 -1.67 12.73
CA SER A 110 -3.40 -2.26 14.07
C SER A 110 -4.29 -3.50 14.07
N ASN A 111 -5.44 -3.43 13.39
CA ASN A 111 -6.38 -4.54 13.31
C ASN A 111 -5.80 -5.74 12.53
N PHE A 112 -4.93 -5.50 11.56
CA PHE A 112 -4.25 -6.58 10.84
C PHE A 112 -3.25 -7.31 11.74
N GLY A 113 -2.65 -6.62 12.71
CA GLY A 113 -1.64 -7.18 13.59
C GLY A 113 -0.31 -6.46 13.58
N PHE A 114 -0.24 -5.29 12.92
CA PHE A 114 0.98 -4.47 12.96
C PHE A 114 1.18 -3.88 14.34
N GLN A 115 2.43 -3.80 14.76
CA GLN A 115 2.82 -3.08 15.96
C GLN A 115 2.94 -1.59 15.61
N ILE A 116 2.29 -0.74 16.39
CA ILE A 116 2.19 0.68 16.10
C ILE A 116 3.08 1.49 17.03
N THR A 117 3.84 2.41 16.46
CA THR A 117 4.67 3.34 17.21
C THR A 117 4.38 4.75 16.70
N SER A 118 3.99 5.66 17.61
CA SER A 118 3.80 7.06 17.23
C SER A 118 5.14 7.71 16.92
N LEU A 119 5.20 8.45 15.83
CA LEU A 119 6.36 9.27 15.46
C LEU A 119 6.17 10.73 15.87
N GLY A 120 5.04 11.04 16.57
CA GLY A 120 4.69 12.39 16.96
C GLY A 120 4.19 13.22 15.77
N GLU A 121 4.12 14.52 15.96
CA GLU A 121 3.71 15.45 14.91
C GLU A 121 4.89 15.76 13.98
N LYS A 122 5.15 14.91 12.98
CA LYS A 122 6.17 15.18 11.96
C LYS A 122 5.87 16.45 11.18
N TYR A 123 4.58 16.75 11.02
CA TYR A 123 4.08 18.00 10.47
C TYR A 123 3.15 18.62 11.49
N LEU A 124 3.09 19.94 11.56
CA LEU A 124 2.25 20.62 12.54
C LEU A 124 0.80 20.13 12.47
N GLY A 125 0.30 19.63 13.60
CA GLY A 125 -1.07 19.11 13.70
C GLY A 125 -1.28 17.74 13.07
N VAL A 126 -0.24 17.09 12.53
CA VAL A 126 -0.37 15.79 11.85
C VAL A 126 0.52 14.77 12.53
N GLU A 127 -0.08 13.93 13.35
CA GLU A 127 0.63 12.80 13.96
C GLU A 127 0.83 11.70 12.94
N ARG A 128 2.06 11.13 12.89
CA ARG A 128 2.40 10.02 12.02
C ARG A 128 2.71 8.79 12.87
N PHE A 129 2.48 7.62 12.28
CA PHE A 129 2.69 6.34 12.96
C PHE A 129 3.54 5.43 12.09
N LEU A 130 4.50 4.77 12.74
CA LEU A 130 5.24 3.68 12.13
C LEU A 130 4.54 2.37 12.48
N CYS A 131 4.28 1.57 11.46
CA CYS A 131 3.62 0.28 11.59
C CYS A 131 4.59 -0.80 11.15
N GLU A 132 4.76 -1.84 11.96
CA GLU A 132 5.64 -2.96 11.64
C GLU A 132 4.92 -4.28 11.87
N PHE A 133 4.96 -5.15 10.87
CA PHE A 133 4.42 -6.50 10.95
C PHE A 133 5.54 -7.51 10.71
N LYS A 134 5.74 -8.42 11.68
CA LYS A 134 6.72 -9.50 11.54
C LYS A 134 6.02 -10.71 10.97
N VAL A 135 6.48 -11.14 9.79
CA VAL A 135 5.93 -12.29 9.08
C VAL A 135 6.53 -13.55 9.67
N GLN A 136 5.67 -14.52 9.94
CA GLN A 136 6.11 -15.79 10.52
C GLN A 136 6.12 -16.89 9.48
#